data_5c09dac766a0253f63cd8d149a8cc5d2
#
_entry.id   5c09dac766a0253f63cd8d149a8cc5d2
#
_cell.length_a   1.000
_cell.length_b   1.000
_cell.length_c   1.000
_cell.angle_alpha   90.00
_cell.angle_beta   90.00
_cell.angle_gamma   90.00
#
_symmetry.space_group_name_H-M   'P 1'
#
loop_
_entity.id
_entity.type
_entity.pdbx_description
1 polymer ?
#
loop_
_entity_poly.entity_id
_entity_poly.type
_entity_poly.pdbx_seq_one_letter_code
_entity_poly.pdbx_strand_id
1 'polypeptide(L)'
;MDFSNTVICMTSNAGSSDKTTSGLGFNKSEEQLSEEKTRKALSQFLRPEFLGRVDEVIAFKPLSQQTLEGIAALMLDEYKPSMEAKGIAYSYTPAALSALVAKSQGGKFGARDLRRVIRKAVEDPAAERIIDGTLKAGGSLTVDAENGKVILK
;
A
#
# COMPACT_ATOMS: atom_id res chain seq x y z
N MET A 1 30.08 -14.50 19.90
CA MET A 1 29.66 -14.09 18.54
C MET A 1 30.09 -12.65 18.34
N ASP A 2 30.79 -12.36 17.27
CA ASP A 2 31.24 -10.99 16.92
C ASP A 2 30.30 -10.41 15.85
N PHE A 3 29.68 -9.25 16.14
CA PHE A 3 28.76 -8.53 15.28
C PHE A 3 29.37 -7.23 14.73
N SER A 4 30.68 -7.03 14.88
CA SER A 4 31.36 -5.77 14.51
C SER A 4 31.23 -5.37 13.04
N ASN A 5 30.97 -6.34 12.14
CA ASN A 5 30.78 -6.11 10.69
C ASN A 5 29.31 -6.30 10.23
N THR A 6 28.33 -6.08 11.12
CA THR A 6 26.92 -6.25 10.77
C THR A 6 26.18 -4.92 10.77
N VAL A 7 25.20 -4.81 9.88
CA VAL A 7 24.20 -3.75 9.92
C VAL A 7 22.95 -4.30 10.63
N ILE A 8 22.54 -3.66 11.71
CA ILE A 8 21.38 -4.05 12.50
C ILE A 8 20.23 -3.10 12.14
N CYS A 9 19.17 -3.62 11.52
CA CYS A 9 17.96 -2.86 11.23
C CYS A 9 16.84 -3.30 12.16
N MET A 10 16.18 -2.32 12.80
CA MET A 10 15.00 -2.55 13.63
C MET A 10 13.82 -1.83 13.03
N THR A 11 12.65 -2.46 13.04
CA THR A 11 11.39 -1.85 12.60
C THR A 11 10.40 -1.75 13.76
N SER A 12 9.68 -0.64 13.83
CA SER A 12 8.66 -0.39 14.84
C SER A 12 7.50 0.40 14.23
N ASN A 13 6.32 0.24 14.80
CA ASN A 13 5.15 1.07 14.51
C ASN A 13 4.93 2.16 15.55
N ALA A 14 5.97 2.56 16.28
CA ALA A 14 5.91 3.63 17.27
C ALA A 14 5.40 4.93 16.64
N GLY A 15 4.49 5.62 17.31
CA GLY A 15 3.92 6.88 16.86
C GLY A 15 2.86 6.78 15.76
N SER A 16 2.55 5.56 15.24
CA SER A 16 1.53 5.37 14.21
C SER A 16 0.09 5.60 14.69
N SER A 17 -0.15 5.48 16.00
CA SER A 17 -1.46 5.67 16.62
C SER A 17 -1.71 7.10 17.12
N ASP A 18 -0.70 7.94 17.19
CA ASP A 18 -0.85 9.32 17.65
C ASP A 18 -1.46 10.22 16.57
N LYS A 19 -2.77 10.17 16.49
CA LYS A 19 -3.61 11.15 15.76
C LYS A 19 -3.69 12.47 16.54
N THR A 20 -2.61 12.99 17.05
CA THR A 20 -2.71 14.20 17.86
C THR A 20 -2.04 15.39 17.20
N THR A 21 -2.97 16.31 16.89
CA THR A 21 -2.82 17.75 16.92
C THR A 21 -1.72 18.36 16.06
N SER A 22 -2.21 18.97 14.99
CA SER A 22 -1.63 20.16 14.39
C SER A 22 -1.19 21.13 15.52
N GLY A 23 0.04 20.96 15.98
CA GLY A 23 0.67 21.99 16.79
C GLY A 23 0.86 23.21 15.91
N LEU A 24 0.18 24.30 16.24
CA LEU A 24 0.44 25.63 15.74
C LEU A 24 1.92 25.98 15.99
N GLY A 25 2.77 25.61 15.06
CA GLY A 25 4.19 25.95 15.06
C GLY A 25 4.53 26.48 13.69
N PHE A 26 4.58 27.78 13.58
CA PHE A 26 5.07 28.50 12.41
C PHE A 26 6.50 28.05 12.10
N ASN A 27 6.80 27.66 10.84
CA ASN A 27 8.13 27.42 10.24
C ASN A 27 8.84 26.06 10.42
N LYS A 28 8.16 24.94 10.68
CA LYS A 28 8.82 23.61 10.52
C LYS A 28 8.27 22.89 9.29
N SER A 29 9.15 22.25 8.50
CA SER A 29 8.72 21.40 7.40
C SER A 29 7.97 20.18 7.94
N GLU A 30 7.05 19.62 7.15
CA GLU A 30 6.32 18.38 7.52
C GLU A 30 7.27 17.22 7.86
N GLU A 31 8.45 17.20 7.24
CA GLU A 31 9.50 16.21 7.49
C GLU A 31 10.07 16.33 8.91
N GLN A 32 10.45 17.55 9.31
CA GLN A 32 10.99 17.81 10.66
C GLN A 32 9.97 17.51 11.76
N LEU A 33 8.70 17.81 11.51
CA LEU A 33 7.61 17.47 12.43
C LEU A 33 7.38 15.97 12.55
N SER A 34 7.54 15.23 11.45
CA SER A 34 7.42 13.77 11.44
C SER A 34 8.56 13.10 12.19
N GLU A 35 9.79 13.55 12.00
CA GLU A 35 10.97 13.03 12.69
C GLU A 35 10.92 13.30 14.20
N GLU A 36 10.55 14.51 14.62
CA GLU A 36 10.40 14.86 16.04
C GLU A 36 9.31 14.00 16.72
N LYS A 37 8.17 13.79 16.04
CA LYS A 37 7.11 12.91 16.53
C LYS A 37 7.59 11.48 16.69
N THR A 38 8.29 10.96 15.69
CA THR A 38 8.84 9.60 15.72
C THR A 38 9.85 9.45 16.85
N ARG A 39 10.77 10.40 16.99
CA ARG A 39 11.76 10.40 18.08
C ARG A 39 11.13 10.49 19.45
N LYS A 40 10.10 11.33 19.62
CA LYS A 40 9.33 11.42 20.85
C LYS A 40 8.57 10.13 21.17
N ALA A 41 7.97 9.49 20.17
CA ALA A 41 7.31 8.20 20.33
C ALA A 41 8.31 7.10 20.72
N LEU A 42 9.49 7.08 20.12
CA LEU A 42 10.55 6.13 20.45
C LEU A 42 11.05 6.31 21.90
N SER A 43 11.18 7.55 22.37
CA SER A 43 11.64 7.84 23.74
C SER A 43 10.67 7.40 24.84
N GLN A 44 9.42 7.05 24.50
CA GLN A 44 8.45 6.54 25.47
C GLN A 44 8.72 5.08 25.88
N PHE A 45 9.38 4.29 25.02
CA PHE A 45 9.63 2.87 25.29
C PHE A 45 11.09 2.43 25.09
N LEU A 46 11.94 3.24 24.48
CA LEU A 46 13.36 3.01 24.37
C LEU A 46 14.12 3.93 25.32
N ARG A 47 15.08 3.36 26.04
CA ARG A 47 15.92 4.13 26.97
C ARG A 47 16.81 5.13 26.21
N PRO A 48 17.09 6.32 26.78
CA PRO A 48 17.95 7.32 26.14
C PRO A 48 19.33 6.79 25.75
N GLU A 49 19.90 5.92 26.57
CA GLU A 49 21.22 5.30 26.31
C GLU A 49 21.19 4.40 25.08
N PHE A 50 20.05 3.75 24.80
CA PHE A 50 19.86 2.95 23.61
C PHE A 50 19.69 3.83 22.37
N LEU A 51 18.85 4.87 22.47
CA LEU A 51 18.62 5.82 21.36
C LEU A 51 19.91 6.55 20.98
N GLY A 52 20.82 6.82 21.93
CA GLY A 52 22.13 7.42 21.69
C GLY A 52 23.10 6.52 20.93
N ARG A 53 22.81 5.23 20.77
CA ARG A 53 23.59 4.25 20.01
C ARG A 53 22.99 3.91 18.63
N VAL A 54 21.84 4.49 18.32
CA VAL A 54 21.19 4.32 17.00
C VAL A 54 21.80 5.35 16.06
N ASP A 55 22.42 4.89 14.99
CA ASP A 55 23.07 5.75 14.00
C ASP A 55 22.05 6.56 13.22
N GLU A 56 20.93 5.93 12.82
CA GLU A 56 19.92 6.57 11.99
C GLU A 56 18.49 6.13 12.37
N VAL A 57 17.57 7.09 12.38
CA VAL A 57 16.13 6.84 12.59
C VAL A 57 15.38 7.31 11.35
N ILE A 58 14.81 6.35 10.60
CA ILE A 58 14.07 6.63 9.38
C ILE A 58 12.57 6.56 9.66
N ALA A 59 11.88 7.69 9.49
CA ALA A 59 10.42 7.75 9.56
C ALA A 59 9.81 7.53 8.16
N PHE A 60 9.02 6.46 8.00
CA PHE A 60 8.30 6.22 6.75
C PHE A 60 7.12 7.18 6.62
N LYS A 61 7.04 7.87 5.48
CA LYS A 61 5.93 8.76 5.15
C LYS A 61 4.70 7.96 4.70
N PRO A 62 3.48 8.48 4.90
CA PRO A 62 2.29 7.92 4.27
C PRO A 62 2.45 7.86 2.75
N LEU A 63 1.89 6.82 2.14
CA LEU A 63 1.93 6.67 0.69
C LEU A 63 1.02 7.71 0.02
N SER A 64 1.54 8.40 -1.00
CA SER A 64 0.74 9.29 -1.83
C SER A 64 -0.26 8.51 -2.68
N GLN A 65 -1.30 9.18 -3.18
CA GLN A 65 -2.26 8.56 -4.11
C GLN A 65 -1.55 8.00 -5.34
N GLN A 66 -0.66 8.75 -5.94
CA GLN A 66 0.12 8.31 -7.11
C GLN A 66 0.97 7.07 -6.82
N THR A 67 1.59 7.00 -5.65
CA THR A 67 2.34 5.82 -5.21
C THR A 67 1.41 4.61 -5.04
N LEU A 68 0.22 4.80 -4.46
CA LEU A 68 -0.77 3.75 -4.30
C LEU A 68 -1.31 3.26 -5.66
N GLU A 69 -1.52 4.14 -6.63
CA GLU A 69 -1.90 3.77 -8.00
C GLU A 69 -0.80 2.94 -8.68
N GLY A 70 0.48 3.31 -8.51
CA GLY A 70 1.60 2.50 -8.97
C GLY A 70 1.65 1.12 -8.33
N ILE A 71 1.39 1.04 -7.02
CA ILE A 71 1.30 -0.25 -6.31
C ILE A 71 0.10 -1.07 -6.82
N ALA A 72 -1.06 -0.43 -7.06
CA ALA A 72 -2.22 -1.10 -7.64
C ALA A 72 -1.92 -1.70 -9.02
N ALA A 73 -1.20 -0.96 -9.86
CA ALA A 73 -0.78 -1.43 -11.17
C ALA A 73 0.11 -2.69 -11.06
N LEU A 74 1.12 -2.65 -10.19
CA LEU A 74 1.98 -3.83 -9.93
C LEU A 74 1.18 -5.04 -9.44
N MET A 75 0.22 -4.83 -8.52
CA MET A 75 -0.64 -5.91 -8.03
C MET A 75 -1.56 -6.47 -9.10
N LEU A 76 -2.07 -5.65 -10.03
CA LEU A 76 -2.87 -6.11 -11.16
C LEU A 76 -2.02 -6.84 -12.20
N ASP A 77 -0.77 -6.43 -12.39
CA ASP A 77 0.16 -7.09 -13.28
C ASP A 77 0.51 -8.52 -12.81
N GLU A 78 0.43 -8.80 -11.51
CA GLU A 78 0.59 -10.16 -10.96
C GLU A 78 -0.40 -11.18 -11.57
N TYR A 79 -1.56 -10.74 -12.04
CA TYR A 79 -2.56 -11.62 -12.66
C TYR A 79 -2.32 -11.91 -14.14
N LYS A 80 -1.52 -11.08 -14.86
CA LYS A 80 -1.27 -11.25 -16.29
C LYS A 80 -0.79 -12.65 -16.68
N PRO A 81 0.26 -13.21 -16.05
CA PRO A 81 0.74 -14.54 -16.46
C PRO A 81 -0.31 -15.63 -16.28
N SER A 82 -1.14 -15.54 -15.24
CA SER A 82 -2.19 -16.51 -14.97
C SER A 82 -3.34 -16.42 -15.97
N MET A 83 -3.69 -15.23 -16.46
CA MET A 83 -4.71 -15.01 -17.47
C MET A 83 -4.21 -15.44 -18.84
N GLU A 84 -2.97 -15.09 -19.20
CA GLU A 84 -2.33 -15.52 -20.45
C GLU A 84 -2.23 -17.04 -20.55
N ALA A 85 -1.85 -17.73 -19.47
CA ALA A 85 -1.81 -19.19 -19.42
C ALA A 85 -3.18 -19.83 -19.67
N LYS A 86 -4.28 -19.11 -19.42
CA LYS A 86 -5.66 -19.53 -19.70
C LYS A 86 -6.16 -19.07 -21.07
N GLY A 87 -5.31 -18.40 -21.86
CA GLY A 87 -5.67 -17.82 -23.16
C GLY A 87 -6.64 -16.64 -23.05
N ILE A 88 -6.65 -15.92 -21.93
CA ILE A 88 -7.51 -14.77 -21.68
C ILE A 88 -6.68 -13.48 -21.84
N ALA A 89 -7.12 -12.57 -22.71
CA ALA A 89 -6.52 -11.24 -22.83
C ALA A 89 -6.88 -10.40 -21.60
N TYR A 90 -5.87 -9.92 -20.87
CA TYR A 90 -6.07 -9.17 -19.63
C TYR A 90 -5.52 -7.75 -19.72
N SER A 91 -6.33 -6.78 -19.30
CA SER A 91 -5.94 -5.37 -19.26
C SER A 91 -6.65 -4.61 -18.13
N TYR A 92 -6.18 -3.42 -17.83
CA TYR A 92 -6.83 -2.52 -16.89
C TYR A 92 -6.66 -1.05 -17.32
N THR A 93 -7.58 -0.20 -16.90
CA THR A 93 -7.57 1.24 -17.22
C THR A 93 -7.01 2.07 -16.07
N PRO A 94 -6.47 3.28 -16.33
CA PRO A 94 -6.09 4.22 -15.28
C PRO A 94 -7.27 4.57 -14.34
N ALA A 95 -8.50 4.62 -14.86
CA ALA A 95 -9.70 4.86 -14.06
C ALA A 95 -9.93 3.77 -13.02
N ALA A 96 -9.64 2.50 -13.37
CA ALA A 96 -9.69 1.39 -12.43
C ALA A 96 -8.69 1.56 -11.28
N LEU A 97 -7.44 1.98 -11.57
CA LEU A 97 -6.42 2.22 -10.56
C LEU A 97 -6.87 3.27 -9.55
N SER A 98 -7.35 4.41 -10.02
CA SER A 98 -7.85 5.50 -9.17
C SER A 98 -9.06 5.06 -8.32
N ALA A 99 -10.00 4.28 -8.90
CA ALA A 99 -11.16 3.78 -8.17
C ALA A 99 -10.77 2.74 -7.08
N LEU A 100 -9.81 1.85 -7.36
CA LEU A 100 -9.28 0.89 -6.39
C LEU A 100 -8.61 1.61 -5.21
N VAL A 101 -7.77 2.61 -5.50
CA VAL A 101 -7.10 3.42 -4.49
C VAL A 101 -8.11 4.21 -3.66
N ALA A 102 -9.06 4.89 -4.28
CA ALA A 102 -10.10 5.64 -3.57
C ALA A 102 -10.89 4.74 -2.60
N LYS A 103 -11.22 3.52 -3.03
CA LYS A 103 -11.92 2.52 -2.20
C LYS A 103 -11.05 2.01 -1.04
N SER A 104 -9.72 2.00 -1.18
CA SER A 104 -8.78 1.56 -0.14
C SER A 104 -8.43 2.64 0.88
N GLN A 105 -8.52 3.93 0.50
CA GLN A 105 -8.13 5.06 1.37
C GLN A 105 -9.00 5.23 2.62
N GLY A 106 -10.18 4.60 2.68
CA GLY A 106 -10.99 4.50 3.91
C GLY A 106 -10.39 3.55 4.96
N GLY A 107 -9.36 2.77 4.62
CA GLY A 107 -8.69 1.81 5.51
C GLY A 107 -7.44 2.38 6.17
N LYS A 108 -7.19 1.96 7.41
CA LYS A 108 -6.04 2.40 8.23
C LYS A 108 -4.69 1.79 7.82
N PHE A 109 -4.67 0.85 6.85
CA PHE A 109 -3.55 -0.06 6.61
C PHE A 109 -2.87 0.10 5.24
N GLY A 110 -3.14 1.19 4.50
CA GLY A 110 -2.45 1.54 3.26
C GLY A 110 -2.49 0.44 2.19
N ALA A 111 -1.33 0.00 1.70
CA ALA A 111 -1.22 -1.01 0.65
C ALA A 111 -1.84 -2.38 0.99
N ARG A 112 -1.99 -2.74 2.27
CA ARG A 112 -2.66 -3.98 2.68
C ARG A 112 -4.17 -3.92 2.40
N ASP A 113 -4.79 -2.76 2.63
CA ASP A 113 -6.20 -2.56 2.31
C ASP A 113 -6.41 -2.57 0.79
N LEU A 114 -5.48 -2.00 0.03
CA LEU A 114 -5.51 -2.03 -1.42
C LEU A 114 -5.51 -3.47 -1.97
N ARG A 115 -4.65 -4.35 -1.46
CA ARG A 115 -4.63 -5.78 -1.86
C ARG A 115 -5.97 -6.46 -1.57
N ARG A 116 -6.59 -6.17 -0.42
CA ARG A 116 -7.92 -6.71 -0.07
C ARG A 116 -9.01 -6.18 -1.00
N VAL A 117 -8.94 -4.90 -1.38
CA VAL A 117 -9.89 -4.28 -2.32
C VAL A 117 -9.75 -4.90 -3.71
N ILE A 118 -8.51 -5.07 -4.20
CA ILE A 118 -8.23 -5.72 -5.50
C ILE A 118 -8.75 -7.14 -5.51
N ARG A 119 -8.48 -7.94 -4.48
CA ARG A 119 -9.02 -9.30 -4.38
C ARG A 119 -10.54 -9.31 -4.57
N LYS A 120 -11.27 -8.55 -3.76
CA LYS A 120 -12.74 -8.53 -3.79
C LYS A 120 -13.33 -7.93 -5.07
N ALA A 121 -12.66 -6.96 -5.69
CA ALA A 121 -13.19 -6.26 -6.83
C ALA A 121 -12.78 -6.86 -8.18
N VAL A 122 -11.68 -7.60 -8.22
CA VAL A 122 -11.08 -8.12 -9.46
C VAL A 122 -10.90 -9.64 -9.40
N GLU A 123 -10.15 -10.14 -8.40
CA GLU A 123 -9.78 -11.57 -8.35
C GLU A 123 -11.01 -12.47 -8.17
N ASP A 124 -11.81 -12.22 -7.12
CA ASP A 124 -12.98 -13.03 -6.81
C ASP A 124 -13.99 -13.06 -7.99
N PRO A 125 -14.42 -11.89 -8.57
CA PRO A 125 -15.35 -11.92 -9.70
C PRO A 125 -14.75 -12.47 -10.99
N ALA A 126 -13.44 -12.32 -11.23
CA ALA A 126 -12.78 -12.94 -12.38
C ALA A 126 -12.74 -14.46 -12.24
N ALA A 127 -12.45 -14.98 -11.03
CA ALA A 127 -12.48 -16.40 -10.74
C ALA A 127 -13.89 -16.98 -10.93
N GLU A 128 -14.93 -16.30 -10.46
CA GLU A 128 -16.32 -16.70 -10.67
C GLU A 128 -16.65 -16.84 -12.17
N ARG A 129 -16.28 -15.86 -13.00
CA ARG A 129 -16.50 -15.89 -14.45
C ARG A 129 -15.73 -17.00 -15.18
N ILE A 130 -14.58 -17.40 -14.66
CA ILE A 130 -13.82 -18.53 -15.20
C ILE A 130 -14.50 -19.85 -14.81
N ILE A 131 -14.98 -19.98 -13.58
CA ILE A 131 -15.62 -21.20 -13.06
C ILE A 131 -16.98 -21.43 -13.73
N ASP A 132 -17.80 -20.38 -13.89
CA ASP A 132 -19.12 -20.49 -14.51
C ASP A 132 -19.04 -20.56 -16.06
N GLY A 133 -17.83 -20.39 -16.62
CA GLY A 133 -17.56 -20.49 -18.05
C GLY A 133 -18.00 -19.28 -18.87
N THR A 134 -18.31 -18.14 -18.22
CA THR A 134 -18.58 -16.87 -18.95
C THR A 134 -17.30 -16.24 -19.47
N LEU A 135 -16.15 -16.48 -18.82
CA LEU A 135 -14.83 -16.09 -19.27
C LEU A 135 -14.00 -17.32 -19.67
N LYS A 136 -13.78 -17.51 -20.98
CA LYS A 136 -13.10 -18.68 -21.56
C LYS A 136 -11.85 -18.27 -22.30
N ALA A 137 -11.04 -19.26 -22.68
CA ALA A 137 -9.92 -19.08 -23.61
C ALA A 137 -10.37 -18.38 -24.90
N GLY A 138 -9.61 -17.40 -25.34
CA GLY A 138 -9.96 -16.50 -26.45
C GLY A 138 -10.81 -15.29 -26.03
N GLY A 139 -11.27 -15.23 -24.77
CA GLY A 139 -11.97 -14.07 -24.24
C GLY A 139 -11.04 -12.97 -23.73
N SER A 140 -11.61 -11.85 -23.31
CA SER A 140 -10.89 -10.72 -22.72
C SER A 140 -11.50 -10.32 -21.38
N LEU A 141 -10.65 -9.87 -20.49
CA LEU A 141 -11.03 -9.28 -19.19
C LEU A 141 -10.36 -7.93 -19.04
N THR A 142 -11.15 -6.87 -19.04
CA THR A 142 -10.66 -5.51 -18.78
C THR A 142 -11.18 -5.03 -17.44
N VAL A 143 -10.27 -4.69 -16.53
CA VAL A 143 -10.61 -4.02 -15.27
C VAL A 143 -10.78 -2.53 -15.56
N ASP A 144 -12.00 -2.02 -15.38
CA ASP A 144 -12.35 -0.63 -15.66
C ASP A 144 -13.08 -0.01 -14.46
N ALA A 145 -13.43 1.27 -14.54
CA ALA A 145 -14.25 1.92 -13.53
C ALA A 145 -15.33 2.80 -14.17
N GLU A 146 -16.55 2.70 -13.65
CA GLU A 146 -17.68 3.57 -13.99
C GLU A 146 -18.27 4.15 -12.72
N ASN A 147 -18.47 5.47 -12.71
CA ASN A 147 -19.01 6.20 -11.54
C ASN A 147 -18.26 5.89 -10.23
N GLY A 148 -16.94 5.75 -10.30
CA GLY A 148 -16.09 5.44 -9.14
C GLY A 148 -16.19 3.99 -8.64
N LYS A 149 -16.90 3.11 -9.34
CA LYS A 149 -16.98 1.68 -9.04
C LYS A 149 -16.16 0.89 -10.03
N VAL A 150 -15.36 -0.04 -9.52
CA VAL A 150 -14.61 -0.99 -10.36
C VAL A 150 -15.58 -1.98 -10.98
N ILE A 151 -15.44 -2.16 -12.29
CA ILE A 151 -16.21 -3.10 -13.11
C ILE A 151 -15.27 -3.97 -13.93
N LEU A 152 -15.73 -5.16 -14.30
CA LEU A 152 -15.04 -6.07 -15.21
C LEU A 152 -15.82 -6.15 -16.52
N LYS A 153 -15.15 -5.83 -17.64
CA LYS A 153 -15.67 -5.91 -19.00
C LYS A 153 -15.05 -7.07 -19.74
#